data_04de630ff5778079b6d83ff0066a0225
#
_entry.id   04de630ff5778079b6d83ff0066a0225
#
_cell.length_a   1.000
_cell.length_b   1.000
_cell.length_c   1.000
_cell.angle_alpha   90.00
_cell.angle_beta   90.00
_cell.angle_gamma   90.00
#
_symmetry.space_group_name_H-M   'P 1'
#
loop_
_entity.id
_entity.type
_entity.pdbx_description
1 polymer ?
#
loop_
_entity_poly.entity_id
_entity_poly.type
_entity_poly.pdbx_seq_one_letter_code
_entity_poly.pdbx_strand_id
1 'polypeptide(L)'
;MKSKALLFSLLLCTASLATQAQLSSPMGDSGVPMGTGAGVHSPNSPFAPLQERADVLPWSMLTSTKTRVEKNRVLPVFNTAVQALDKKSQRIQGFMMPLDAGEKQKHFLLSSVPLSCSFCLPGGPESMVEVKTKKPVKYSMEVVVVEGQFAVLKDDPYGLFYRVTDAVEVK
;
A
#
# COMPACT_ATOMS: atom_id res chain seq x y z
N MET A 1 -58.83 -49.32 -47.82
CA MET A 1 -58.08 -48.24 -48.50
C MET A 1 -57.53 -47.39 -47.37
N LYS A 2 -56.18 -47.13 -47.41
CA LYS A 2 -55.34 -46.86 -46.25
C LYS A 2 -55.26 -45.35 -46.00
N SER A 3 -55.72 -44.91 -44.81
CA SER A 3 -55.56 -43.53 -44.36
C SER A 3 -54.28 -43.44 -43.41
N LYS A 4 -53.28 -42.70 -43.86
CA LYS A 4 -52.08 -42.45 -43.08
C LYS A 4 -52.30 -41.18 -42.25
N ALA A 5 -52.37 -41.35 -40.96
CA ALA A 5 -52.34 -40.24 -39.99
C ALA A 5 -50.87 -39.82 -39.75
N LEU A 6 -50.55 -38.58 -40.13
CA LEU A 6 -49.29 -37.90 -39.79
C LEU A 6 -49.40 -37.33 -38.42
N LEU A 7 -48.65 -37.88 -37.45
CA LEU A 7 -48.45 -37.31 -36.14
C LEU A 7 -47.31 -36.27 -36.23
N PHE A 8 -47.71 -35.01 -36.15
CA PHE A 8 -46.76 -33.89 -36.05
C PHE A 8 -46.35 -33.72 -34.56
N SER A 9 -45.21 -34.25 -34.23
CA SER A 9 -44.63 -34.10 -32.87
C SER A 9 -44.02 -32.71 -32.74
N LEU A 10 -44.69 -31.82 -32.00
CA LEU A 10 -44.23 -30.48 -31.71
C LEU A 10 -43.20 -30.56 -30.56
N LEU A 11 -41.92 -30.52 -30.92
CA LEU A 11 -40.82 -30.50 -29.97
C LEU A 11 -40.70 -29.09 -29.39
N LEU A 12 -41.20 -28.89 -28.18
CA LEU A 12 -41.06 -27.64 -27.43
C LEU A 12 -39.65 -27.57 -26.88
N CYS A 13 -38.74 -26.87 -27.58
CA CYS A 13 -37.41 -26.54 -27.08
C CYS A 13 -37.56 -25.43 -26.06
N THR A 14 -37.59 -25.78 -24.75
CA THR A 14 -37.44 -24.82 -23.68
C THR A 14 -35.98 -24.39 -23.61
N ALA A 15 -35.68 -23.25 -24.19
CA ALA A 15 -34.38 -22.57 -24.03
C ALA A 15 -34.28 -22.08 -22.59
N SER A 16 -33.58 -22.82 -21.74
CA SER A 16 -33.15 -22.36 -20.40
C SER A 16 -32.15 -21.21 -20.60
N LEU A 17 -32.59 -19.99 -20.42
CA LEU A 17 -31.72 -18.82 -20.25
C LEU A 17 -30.96 -18.99 -18.93
N ALA A 18 -29.79 -19.61 -18.98
CA ALA A 18 -28.84 -19.54 -17.91
C ALA A 18 -28.35 -18.08 -17.82
N THR A 19 -28.95 -17.33 -16.92
CA THR A 19 -28.42 -16.02 -16.52
C THR A 19 -27.12 -16.28 -15.80
N GLN A 20 -26.01 -16.28 -16.52
CA GLN A 20 -24.69 -16.19 -15.92
C GLN A 20 -24.59 -14.78 -15.33
N ALA A 21 -24.79 -14.68 -14.04
CA ALA A 21 -24.34 -13.53 -13.28
C ALA A 21 -22.81 -13.53 -13.38
N GLN A 22 -22.30 -12.86 -14.39
CA GLN A 22 -20.89 -12.51 -14.44
C GLN A 22 -20.67 -11.52 -13.31
N LEU A 23 -20.13 -12.00 -12.18
CA LEU A 23 -19.35 -11.14 -11.28
C LEU A 23 -18.08 -10.72 -12.03
N SER A 24 -18.24 -9.96 -13.09
CA SER A 24 -17.18 -9.10 -13.56
C SER A 24 -17.17 -7.92 -12.60
N SER A 25 -16.36 -8.04 -11.55
CA SER A 25 -15.81 -6.83 -10.94
C SER A 25 -15.28 -6.01 -12.11
N PRO A 26 -15.74 -4.78 -12.32
CA PRO A 26 -15.09 -3.93 -13.30
C PRO A 26 -13.71 -3.58 -12.71
N MET A 27 -12.72 -4.42 -12.94
CA MET A 27 -11.36 -3.97 -13.09
C MET A 27 -11.31 -3.28 -14.46
N GLY A 28 -12.26 -2.37 -14.64
CA GLY A 28 -12.22 -1.40 -15.70
C GLY A 28 -11.21 -0.35 -15.32
N ASP A 29 -10.57 0.15 -16.31
CA ASP A 29 -9.60 1.23 -16.45
C ASP A 29 -10.00 2.60 -15.84
N SER A 30 -10.97 2.63 -14.97
CA SER A 30 -11.23 3.63 -13.95
C SER A 30 -10.56 3.12 -12.68
N GLY A 31 -9.22 3.15 -12.71
CA GLY A 31 -8.42 2.88 -11.56
C GLY A 31 -8.94 3.69 -10.39
N VAL A 32 -9.52 3.02 -9.41
CA VAL A 32 -9.28 3.47 -8.04
C VAL A 32 -7.78 3.70 -8.01
N PRO A 33 -7.28 4.93 -7.86
CA PRO A 33 -5.86 5.15 -7.80
C PRO A 33 -5.38 4.27 -6.65
N MET A 34 -4.72 3.18 -6.95
CA MET A 34 -3.89 2.52 -5.96
C MET A 34 -2.97 3.65 -5.48
N GLY A 35 -3.24 4.13 -4.24
CA GLY A 35 -2.71 5.35 -3.72
C GLY A 35 -1.31 5.63 -4.23
N THR A 36 -1.20 6.59 -5.12
CA THR A 36 0.07 7.18 -5.51
C THR A 36 0.21 8.46 -4.71
N GLY A 37 1.35 8.66 -4.10
CA GLY A 37 1.60 9.84 -3.29
C GLY A 37 1.48 9.61 -1.78
N ALA A 38 1.40 10.67 -1.02
CA ALA A 38 1.54 10.68 0.44
C ALA A 38 0.42 9.98 1.22
N GLY A 39 -0.63 9.54 0.54
CA GLY A 39 -1.87 9.18 1.20
C GLY A 39 -2.66 10.44 1.64
N VAL A 40 -3.94 10.25 1.92
CA VAL A 40 -4.82 11.35 2.33
C VAL A 40 -5.35 11.06 3.72
N HIS A 41 -5.00 11.93 4.67
CA HIS A 41 -5.57 11.92 6.01
C HIS A 41 -6.98 12.50 5.98
N SER A 42 -7.97 11.75 6.42
CA SER A 42 -9.35 12.20 6.44
C SER A 42 -9.62 13.14 7.61
N PRO A 43 -10.41 14.21 7.45
CA PRO A 43 -10.89 15.02 8.56
C PRO A 43 -11.73 14.22 9.58
N ASN A 44 -12.33 13.11 9.15
CA ASN A 44 -13.13 12.22 10.01
C ASN A 44 -12.26 11.13 10.71
N SER A 45 -10.94 11.19 10.55
CA SER A 45 -10.03 10.27 11.21
C SER A 45 -10.03 10.49 12.73
N PRO A 46 -10.08 9.42 13.54
CA PRO A 46 -9.87 9.54 14.98
C PRO A 46 -8.40 9.81 15.36
N PHE A 47 -7.50 9.73 14.39
CA PHE A 47 -6.08 10.00 14.59
C PHE A 47 -5.75 11.44 14.20
N ALA A 48 -4.85 12.07 14.92
CA ALA A 48 -4.31 13.36 14.52
C ALA A 48 -3.44 13.22 13.25
N PRO A 49 -3.46 14.18 12.32
CA PRO A 49 -2.55 14.17 11.18
C PRO A 49 -1.09 14.34 11.65
N LEU A 50 -0.16 13.82 10.84
CA LEU A 50 1.26 14.03 11.08
C LEU A 50 1.58 15.53 11.10
N GLN A 51 2.20 15.97 12.19
CA GLN A 51 2.70 17.33 12.27
C GLN A 51 4.04 17.43 11.55
N GLU A 52 4.21 18.46 10.74
CA GLU A 52 5.50 18.73 10.10
C GLU A 52 6.55 19.11 11.14
N ARG A 53 7.73 18.50 11.03
CA ARG A 53 8.87 18.74 11.91
C ARG A 53 10.12 18.96 11.06
N ALA A 54 10.90 19.96 11.43
CA ALA A 54 12.14 20.28 10.71
C ALA A 54 13.28 19.27 10.94
N ASP A 55 13.18 18.49 12.03
CA ASP A 55 14.19 17.49 12.41
C ASP A 55 13.93 16.09 11.87
N VAL A 56 12.89 15.91 11.06
CA VAL A 56 12.56 14.63 10.42
C VAL A 56 12.49 14.78 8.91
N LEU A 57 12.76 13.68 8.21
CA LEU A 57 12.64 13.61 6.76
C LEU A 57 11.15 13.79 6.37
N PRO A 58 10.82 14.79 5.55
CA PRO A 58 9.43 15.05 5.17
C PRO A 58 8.93 13.98 4.19
N TRP A 59 7.71 13.51 4.40
CA TRP A 59 7.06 12.55 3.50
C TRP A 59 6.94 13.06 2.06
N SER A 60 6.76 14.36 1.85
CA SER A 60 6.71 14.97 0.53
C SER A 60 7.96 14.69 -0.31
N MET A 61 9.13 14.54 0.31
CA MET A 61 10.36 14.16 -0.39
C MET A 61 10.29 12.70 -0.86
N LEU A 62 9.83 11.78 -0.03
CA LEU A 62 9.72 10.35 -0.36
C LEU A 62 8.65 10.11 -1.42
N THR A 63 7.49 10.74 -1.26
CA THR A 63 6.35 10.59 -2.17
C THR A 63 6.53 11.30 -3.51
N SER A 64 7.59 12.11 -3.67
CA SER A 64 7.99 12.66 -4.96
C SER A 64 8.61 11.62 -5.91
N THR A 65 8.90 10.40 -5.40
CA THR A 65 9.43 9.30 -6.20
C THR A 65 8.39 8.81 -7.19
N LYS A 66 8.79 8.79 -8.47
CA LYS A 66 7.95 8.27 -9.55
C LYS A 66 8.10 6.76 -9.65
N THR A 67 7.15 6.13 -10.34
CA THR A 67 7.18 4.70 -10.59
C THR A 67 7.27 4.41 -12.08
N ARG A 68 7.84 3.25 -12.43
CA ARG A 68 7.78 2.65 -13.76
C ARG A 68 7.39 1.19 -13.66
N VAL A 69 6.70 0.67 -14.65
CA VAL A 69 6.36 -0.75 -14.73
C VAL A 69 7.36 -1.44 -15.63
N GLU A 70 8.01 -2.47 -15.13
CA GLU A 70 8.95 -3.29 -15.88
C GLU A 70 8.75 -4.77 -15.51
N LYS A 71 8.55 -5.63 -16.50
CA LYS A 71 8.32 -7.07 -16.32
C LYS A 71 7.25 -7.39 -15.26
N ASN A 72 6.14 -6.68 -15.34
CA ASN A 72 5.01 -6.80 -14.39
C ASN A 72 5.34 -6.43 -12.93
N ARG A 73 6.39 -5.63 -12.71
CA ARG A 73 6.79 -5.09 -11.39
C ARG A 73 6.76 -3.58 -11.43
N VAL A 74 6.31 -2.99 -10.34
CA VAL A 74 6.35 -1.54 -10.13
C VAL A 74 7.70 -1.20 -9.47
N LEU A 75 8.54 -0.50 -10.19
CA LEU A 75 9.87 -0.10 -9.74
C LEU A 75 9.94 1.41 -9.52
N PRO A 76 10.69 1.87 -8.50
CA PRO A 76 10.86 3.29 -8.24
C PRO A 76 11.82 3.96 -9.23
N VAL A 77 11.55 5.23 -9.50
CA VAL A 77 12.45 6.14 -10.22
C VAL A 77 12.77 7.30 -9.28
N PHE A 78 13.86 7.15 -8.55
CA PHE A 78 14.28 8.11 -7.54
C PHE A 78 14.91 9.36 -8.18
N ASN A 79 14.53 10.52 -7.67
CA ASN A 79 15.22 11.77 -7.98
C ASN A 79 16.54 11.88 -7.21
N THR A 80 17.37 12.84 -7.57
CA THR A 80 18.71 13.05 -6.98
C THR A 80 18.64 13.33 -5.48
N ALA A 81 17.62 14.07 -5.02
CA ALA A 81 17.47 14.39 -3.60
C ALA A 81 17.23 13.15 -2.76
N VAL A 82 16.34 12.25 -3.20
CA VAL A 82 16.07 10.96 -2.53
C VAL A 82 17.30 10.05 -2.60
N GLN A 83 17.97 9.95 -3.75
CA GLN A 83 19.19 9.14 -3.88
C GLN A 83 20.30 9.61 -2.92
N ALA A 84 20.39 10.91 -2.67
CA ALA A 84 21.38 11.48 -1.77
C ALA A 84 21.16 11.11 -0.29
N LEU A 85 20.01 10.55 0.07
CA LEU A 85 19.71 10.05 1.42
C LEU A 85 20.26 8.64 1.67
N ASP A 86 20.60 7.90 0.61
CA ASP A 86 21.04 6.51 0.71
C ASP A 86 22.26 6.37 1.63
N LYS A 87 22.21 5.39 2.54
CA LYS A 87 23.23 5.09 3.53
C LYS A 87 23.52 6.21 4.54
N LYS A 88 22.69 7.24 4.60
CA LYS A 88 22.80 8.29 5.62
C LYS A 88 21.88 7.99 6.80
N SER A 89 22.27 8.48 8.00
CA SER A 89 21.34 8.50 9.13
C SER A 89 20.21 9.47 8.83
N GLN A 90 18.99 9.00 8.98
CA GLN A 90 17.77 9.80 8.81
C GLN A 90 16.83 9.57 9.98
N ARG A 91 16.11 10.62 10.33
CA ARG A 91 15.02 10.57 11.28
C ARG A 91 13.71 10.62 10.53
N ILE A 92 12.81 9.68 10.80
CA ILE A 92 11.50 9.57 10.15
C ILE A 92 10.44 9.40 11.21
N GLN A 93 9.30 10.06 11.01
CA GLN A 93 8.09 9.86 11.81
C GLN A 93 6.98 9.21 10.98
N GLY A 94 6.11 8.47 11.64
CA GLY A 94 4.95 7.86 10.96
C GLY A 94 4.11 7.01 11.89
N PHE A 95 3.05 6.44 11.33
CA PHE A 95 2.19 5.48 12.02
C PHE A 95 2.74 4.08 11.83
N MET A 96 2.88 3.35 12.94
CA MET A 96 3.45 2.00 12.94
C MET A 96 2.43 0.98 12.43
N MET A 97 2.84 0.17 11.45
CA MET A 97 2.18 -1.07 11.08
C MET A 97 3.09 -2.26 11.45
N PRO A 98 2.74 -3.06 12.46
CA PRO A 98 3.52 -4.20 12.88
C PRO A 98 3.65 -5.25 11.78
N LEU A 99 4.84 -5.85 11.63
CA LEU A 99 5.06 -7.01 10.78
C LEU A 99 5.33 -8.27 11.62
N ASP A 100 5.70 -8.10 12.88
CA ASP A 100 5.91 -9.19 13.84
C ASP A 100 4.70 -9.29 14.79
N ALA A 101 4.49 -10.46 15.39
CA ALA A 101 3.49 -10.66 16.43
C ALA A 101 3.93 -10.04 17.76
N GLY A 102 2.95 -9.58 18.56
CA GLY A 102 3.16 -9.08 19.92
C GLY A 102 3.27 -7.57 20.04
N GLU A 103 3.38 -7.09 21.28
CA GLU A 103 3.39 -5.65 21.59
C GLU A 103 4.72 -4.95 21.30
N LYS A 104 5.81 -5.70 21.22
CA LYS A 104 7.16 -5.17 21.01
C LYS A 104 7.65 -5.54 19.62
N GLN A 105 7.85 -4.54 18.78
CA GLN A 105 8.17 -4.68 17.38
C GLN A 105 9.65 -4.39 17.13
N LYS A 106 10.34 -5.28 16.42
CA LYS A 106 11.66 -5.03 15.85
C LYS A 106 11.61 -4.79 14.34
N HIS A 107 10.51 -5.20 13.71
CA HIS A 107 10.29 -5.11 12.28
C HIS A 107 8.87 -4.62 12.01
N PHE A 108 8.74 -3.48 11.39
CA PHE A 108 7.45 -2.84 11.11
C PHE A 108 7.55 -1.89 9.93
N LEU A 109 6.42 -1.48 9.40
CA LEU A 109 6.36 -0.35 8.45
C LEU A 109 5.99 0.93 9.21
N LEU A 110 6.55 2.05 8.77
CA LEU A 110 6.02 3.38 9.04
C LEU A 110 5.29 3.87 7.80
N SER A 111 4.14 4.46 7.99
CA SER A 111 3.34 5.07 6.94
C SER A 111 3.00 6.51 7.28
N SER A 112 2.78 7.32 6.23
CA SER A 112 2.41 8.74 6.34
C SER A 112 1.01 8.96 6.88
N VAL A 113 0.14 7.95 6.76
CA VAL A 113 -1.24 7.96 7.31
C VAL A 113 -1.50 6.65 8.07
N PRO A 114 -2.37 6.66 9.10
CA PRO A 114 -2.67 5.45 9.85
C PRO A 114 -3.43 4.44 8.97
N LEU A 115 -2.88 3.23 8.81
CA LEU A 115 -3.49 2.18 8.00
C LEU A 115 -4.73 1.55 8.66
N SER A 116 -4.90 1.74 9.96
CA SER A 116 -6.11 1.37 10.71
C SER A 116 -7.26 2.36 10.58
N CYS A 117 -7.05 3.47 9.91
CA CYS A 117 -8.06 4.50 9.69
C CYS A 117 -8.93 4.13 8.47
N SER A 118 -10.17 3.74 8.69
CA SER A 118 -11.11 3.39 7.62
C SER A 118 -11.48 4.54 6.68
N PHE A 119 -11.19 5.77 7.08
CA PHE A 119 -11.49 6.99 6.32
C PHE A 119 -10.28 7.59 5.62
N CYS A 120 -9.07 7.06 5.89
CA CYS A 120 -7.85 7.54 5.28
C CYS A 120 -7.54 6.75 4.01
N LEU A 121 -7.00 7.41 3.00
CA LEU A 121 -6.50 6.74 1.82
C LEU A 121 -4.99 6.49 1.99
N PRO A 122 -4.55 5.25 2.12
CA PRO A 122 -3.12 4.94 2.14
C PRO A 122 -2.49 5.33 0.81
N GLY A 123 -1.25 5.79 0.85
CA GLY A 123 -0.47 6.03 -0.35
C GLY A 123 0.11 4.74 -0.92
N GLY A 124 0.92 4.88 -1.97
CA GLY A 124 1.68 3.77 -2.56
C GLY A 124 2.93 3.41 -1.75
N PRO A 125 3.80 2.54 -2.32
CA PRO A 125 5.07 2.16 -1.68
C PRO A 125 5.98 3.35 -1.33
N GLU A 126 5.83 4.47 -2.03
CA GLU A 126 6.55 5.72 -1.75
C GLU A 126 6.11 6.40 -0.44
N SER A 127 4.97 6.02 0.11
CA SER A 127 4.45 6.51 1.39
C SER A 127 4.68 5.55 2.56
N MET A 128 5.52 4.54 2.36
CA MET A 128 5.85 3.54 3.37
C MET A 128 7.36 3.38 3.50
N VAL A 129 7.83 3.16 4.73
CA VAL A 129 9.23 2.88 5.03
C VAL A 129 9.31 1.66 5.92
N GLU A 130 10.06 0.64 5.50
CA GLU A 130 10.37 -0.52 6.34
C GLU A 130 11.38 -0.12 7.41
N VAL A 131 11.12 -0.51 8.65
CA VAL A 131 11.99 -0.20 9.79
C VAL A 131 12.43 -1.49 10.47
N LYS A 132 13.76 -1.62 10.66
CA LYS A 132 14.38 -2.69 11.45
C LYS A 132 15.16 -2.04 12.60
N THR A 133 14.72 -2.29 13.84
CA THR A 133 15.24 -1.62 15.02
C THR A 133 16.27 -2.48 15.75
N LYS A 134 17.25 -1.82 16.38
CA LYS A 134 18.23 -2.48 17.29
C LYS A 134 17.55 -3.05 18.53
N LYS A 135 16.65 -2.27 19.13
CA LYS A 135 15.88 -2.64 20.33
C LYS A 135 14.40 -2.65 19.98
N PRO A 136 13.60 -3.55 20.57
CA PRO A 136 12.17 -3.55 20.32
C PRO A 136 11.53 -2.22 20.73
N VAL A 137 10.65 -1.72 19.87
CA VAL A 137 9.79 -0.55 20.10
C VAL A 137 8.40 -1.04 20.49
N LYS A 138 7.79 -0.42 21.48
CA LYS A 138 6.43 -0.75 21.86
C LYS A 138 5.47 -0.30 20.76
N TYR A 139 4.55 -1.19 20.37
CA TYR A 139 3.48 -0.82 19.44
C TYR A 139 2.66 0.35 19.99
N SER A 140 2.42 1.32 19.15
CA SER A 140 1.57 2.48 19.44
C SER A 140 0.72 2.80 18.23
N MET A 141 -0.50 3.27 18.47
CA MET A 141 -1.35 3.88 17.46
C MET A 141 -1.01 5.36 17.24
N GLU A 142 -0.20 5.93 18.13
CA GLU A 142 0.35 7.27 18.00
C GLU A 142 1.52 7.31 17.05
N VAL A 143 1.91 8.50 16.64
CA VAL A 143 3.07 8.72 15.78
C VAL A 143 4.35 8.27 16.47
N VAL A 144 5.13 7.46 15.78
CA VAL A 144 6.45 6.98 16.23
C VAL A 144 7.53 7.69 15.43
N VAL A 145 8.60 8.08 16.09
CA VAL A 145 9.79 8.65 15.46
C VAL A 145 10.95 7.69 15.62
N VAL A 146 11.62 7.38 14.53
CA VAL A 146 12.82 6.53 14.51
C VAL A 146 13.97 7.23 13.81
N GLU A 147 15.18 6.94 14.25
CA GLU A 147 16.41 7.38 13.62
C GLU A 147 17.29 6.16 13.31
N GLY A 148 17.81 6.06 12.09
CA GLY A 148 18.67 4.96 11.68
C GLY A 148 19.23 5.15 10.28
N GLN A 149 19.94 4.14 9.78
CA GLN A 149 20.54 4.17 8.46
C GLN A 149 19.46 3.98 7.39
N PHE A 150 19.27 5.01 6.56
CA PHE A 150 18.31 5.01 5.47
C PHE A 150 18.86 4.29 4.23
N ALA A 151 18.04 3.51 3.57
CA ALA A 151 18.38 2.82 2.34
C ALA A 151 17.31 3.05 1.26
N VAL A 152 17.75 3.31 0.06
CA VAL A 152 16.95 3.48 -1.16
C VAL A 152 16.95 2.16 -1.92
N LEU A 153 15.79 1.54 -2.09
CA LEU A 153 15.63 0.19 -2.63
C LEU A 153 15.21 0.26 -4.10
N LYS A 154 16.13 0.02 -5.02
CA LYS A 154 15.88 0.11 -6.47
C LYS A 154 15.04 -1.05 -7.01
N ASP A 155 15.14 -2.21 -6.38
CA ASP A 155 14.46 -3.45 -6.77
C ASP A 155 14.33 -4.37 -5.55
N ASP A 156 13.32 -4.11 -4.73
CA ASP A 156 13.02 -4.91 -3.55
C ASP A 156 12.02 -6.02 -3.88
N PRO A 157 12.20 -7.26 -3.40
CA PRO A 157 11.30 -8.38 -3.73
C PRO A 157 9.88 -8.19 -3.19
N TYR A 158 9.69 -7.38 -2.15
CA TYR A 158 8.39 -7.04 -1.56
C TYR A 158 7.80 -5.75 -2.12
N GLY A 159 8.48 -5.09 -3.07
CA GLY A 159 8.02 -3.86 -3.70
C GLY A 159 8.19 -2.61 -2.83
N LEU A 160 9.01 -2.67 -1.79
CA LEU A 160 9.31 -1.53 -0.94
C LEU A 160 10.34 -0.60 -1.60
N PHE A 161 10.22 0.69 -1.35
CA PHE A 161 11.13 1.70 -1.91
C PHE A 161 12.16 2.17 -0.89
N TYR A 162 11.85 2.06 0.39
CA TYR A 162 12.66 2.60 1.47
C TYR A 162 12.78 1.64 2.65
N ARG A 163 13.94 1.68 3.28
CA ARG A 163 14.21 0.94 4.51
C ARG A 163 15.06 1.77 5.45
N VAL A 164 14.79 1.67 6.75
CA VAL A 164 15.67 2.16 7.82
C VAL A 164 16.16 0.96 8.62
N THR A 165 17.46 0.80 8.68
CA THR A 165 18.11 -0.26 9.47
C THR A 165 18.82 0.33 10.67
N ASP A 166 19.15 -0.54 11.62
CA ASP A 166 19.80 -0.14 12.88
C ASP A 166 19.06 0.98 13.63
N ALA A 167 17.74 1.03 13.43
CA ALA A 167 16.91 2.11 13.93
C ALA A 167 16.79 2.08 15.45
N VAL A 168 16.65 3.27 16.02
CA VAL A 168 16.29 3.50 17.41
C VAL A 168 15.08 4.43 17.47
N GLU A 169 14.21 4.20 18.44
CA GLU A 169 13.12 5.13 18.72
C GLU A 169 13.67 6.41 19.33
N VAL A 170 13.16 7.54 18.84
CA VAL A 170 13.50 8.89 19.32
C VAL A 170 12.25 9.53 19.92
N LYS A 171 12.38 10.12 21.08
CA LYS A 171 11.27 10.81 21.77
C LYS A 171 11.21 12.28 21.38
#